data_2874d6426cdaff392d9f4c054b7d484c
#
_entry.id   2874d6426cdaff392d9f4c054b7d484c
#
_cell.length_a   1.000
_cell.length_b   1.000
_cell.length_c   1.000
_cell.angle_alpha   90.00
_cell.angle_beta   90.00
_cell.angle_gamma   90.00
#
_symmetry.space_group_name_H-M   'P 1'
#
loop_
_entity.id
_entity.type
_entity.pdbx_description
1 polymer ?
#
loop_
_entity_poly.entity_id
_entity_poly.type
_entity_poly.pdbx_seq_one_letter_code
_entity_poly.pdbx_strand_id
1 'polypeptide(L)'
;YQHAEKSAGWYSCIYRADETGVLPAEELKDMQAQMTEMEIRQELLCDFTASASDVVIPIDLVTAAANRLLKDDDVLGQPVILGVDVARFGDDRTVLCIRQGLWLKEVRTFQGLSTMETASRVIDCINQHHPHATFIDAGAMGAGVIDRLRQLRYQVSEVNFGEMAMDAARYANIRAEMYFKCRVWL
;
A
#
# COMPACT_ATOMS: atom_id res chain seq x y z
N TYR A 1 15.16 -12.04 -5.83
CA TYR A 1 15.93 -12.55 -4.71
C TYR A 1 15.03 -13.27 -3.70
N GLN A 2 14.07 -12.59 -3.03
CA GLN A 2 13.18 -13.18 -2.02
C GLN A 2 12.39 -14.41 -2.49
N HIS A 3 12.01 -14.46 -3.77
CA HIS A 3 11.36 -15.63 -4.35
C HIS A 3 12.35 -16.81 -4.49
N ALA A 4 13.56 -16.53 -4.97
CA ALA A 4 14.60 -17.54 -5.15
C ALA A 4 15.07 -18.14 -3.80
N GLU A 5 15.17 -17.33 -2.76
CA GLU A 5 15.57 -17.75 -1.42
C GLU A 5 14.59 -18.77 -0.79
N LYS A 6 13.30 -18.66 -1.14
CA LYS A 6 12.21 -19.49 -0.59
C LYS A 6 11.76 -20.64 -1.49
N SER A 7 12.33 -20.76 -2.71
CA SER A 7 11.84 -21.69 -3.73
C SER A 7 12.86 -22.80 -3.99
N ALA A 8 12.41 -24.05 -3.89
CA ALA A 8 13.23 -25.20 -4.28
C ALA A 8 13.56 -25.13 -5.79
N GLY A 9 14.81 -25.41 -6.14
CA GLY A 9 15.29 -25.35 -7.53
C GLY A 9 15.88 -24.02 -7.97
N TRP A 10 15.91 -23.03 -7.09
CA TRP A 10 16.63 -21.78 -7.31
C TRP A 10 17.87 -21.69 -6.41
N TYR A 11 18.97 -21.21 -6.98
CA TYR A 11 20.15 -20.84 -6.22
C TYR A 11 20.17 -19.31 -6.06
N SER A 12 20.27 -18.82 -4.85
CA SER A 12 20.47 -17.39 -4.57
C SER A 12 21.73 -17.19 -3.73
N CYS A 13 22.50 -16.19 -4.07
CA CYS A 13 23.70 -15.83 -3.35
C CYS A 13 23.84 -14.31 -3.31
N ILE A 14 24.32 -13.78 -2.18
CA ILE A 14 24.65 -12.37 -2.02
C ILE A 14 26.16 -12.27 -1.94
N TYR A 15 26.74 -11.36 -2.71
CA TYR A 15 28.16 -11.03 -2.67
C TYR A 15 28.32 -9.59 -2.18
N ARG A 16 28.56 -9.44 -0.90
CA ARG A 16 28.79 -8.13 -0.29
C ARG A 16 30.21 -7.66 -0.55
N ALA A 17 30.39 -6.35 -0.76
CA ALA A 17 31.70 -5.78 -1.07
C ALA A 17 32.73 -5.98 0.07
N ASP A 18 32.27 -6.01 1.33
CA ASP A 18 33.11 -6.22 2.52
C ASP A 18 33.53 -7.68 2.73
N GLU A 19 32.84 -8.64 2.08
CA GLU A 19 33.10 -10.08 2.23
C GLU A 19 33.89 -10.68 1.06
N THR A 20 33.75 -10.12 -0.13
CA THR A 20 34.31 -10.70 -1.36
C THR A 20 35.82 -10.49 -1.51
N GLY A 21 36.35 -9.46 -0.89
CA GLY A 21 37.76 -9.09 -1.06
C GLY A 21 38.15 -8.62 -2.48
N VAL A 22 37.16 -8.36 -3.35
CA VAL A 22 37.37 -7.85 -4.70
C VAL A 22 37.88 -6.41 -4.67
N LEU A 23 37.40 -5.60 -3.74
CA LEU A 23 37.92 -4.25 -3.50
C LEU A 23 38.93 -4.26 -2.37
N PRO A 24 40.08 -3.58 -2.55
CA PRO A 24 41.01 -3.34 -1.44
C PRO A 24 40.34 -2.61 -0.28
N ALA A 25 40.69 -2.91 0.96
CA ALA A 25 40.06 -2.34 2.14
C ALA A 25 40.17 -0.80 2.21
N GLU A 26 41.23 -0.21 1.67
CA GLU A 26 41.39 1.24 1.60
C GLU A 26 40.42 1.86 0.60
N GLU A 27 40.29 1.27 -0.58
CA GLU A 27 39.34 1.73 -1.61
C GLU A 27 37.87 1.63 -1.13
N LEU A 28 37.54 0.52 -0.47
CA LEU A 28 36.20 0.35 0.14
C LEU A 28 35.93 1.44 1.19
N LYS A 29 36.94 1.80 1.98
CA LYS A 29 36.82 2.85 2.99
C LYS A 29 36.67 4.24 2.39
N ASP A 30 37.37 4.51 1.30
CA ASP A 30 37.29 5.77 0.58
C ASP A 30 35.90 5.91 -0.11
N MET A 31 35.37 4.83 -0.67
CA MET A 31 34.03 4.79 -1.22
C MET A 31 32.97 5.07 -0.13
N GLN A 32 33.08 4.39 1.01
CA GLN A 32 32.17 4.58 2.14
C GLN A 32 32.19 6.01 2.68
N ALA A 33 33.34 6.69 2.66
CA ALA A 33 33.46 8.08 3.11
C ALA A 33 32.73 9.08 2.21
N GLN A 34 32.42 8.71 0.96
CA GLN A 34 31.73 9.55 -0.03
C GLN A 34 30.25 9.21 -0.20
N MET A 35 29.80 8.14 0.44
CA MET A 35 28.44 7.62 0.32
C MET A 35 27.64 7.89 1.59
N THR A 36 26.32 8.01 1.45
CA THR A 36 25.40 8.01 2.59
C THR A 36 25.29 6.60 3.18
N GLU A 37 24.90 6.47 4.43
CA GLU A 37 24.67 5.17 5.08
C GLU A 37 23.70 4.28 4.28
N MET A 38 22.72 4.88 3.64
CA MET A 38 21.74 4.16 2.81
C MET A 38 22.39 3.62 1.52
N GLU A 39 23.19 4.42 0.84
CA GLU A 39 23.92 4.00 -0.35
C GLU A 39 24.91 2.88 -0.02
N ILE A 40 25.61 2.96 1.11
CA ILE A 40 26.50 1.90 1.61
C ILE A 40 25.70 0.60 1.77
N ARG A 41 24.55 0.64 2.42
CA ARG A 41 23.71 -0.53 2.63
C ARG A 41 23.23 -1.14 1.31
N GLN A 42 22.78 -0.31 0.36
CA GLN A 42 22.27 -0.78 -0.92
C GLN A 42 23.38 -1.31 -1.84
N GLU A 43 24.39 -0.49 -2.08
CA GLU A 43 25.38 -0.74 -3.14
C GLU A 43 26.52 -1.66 -2.68
N LEU A 44 26.97 -1.51 -1.43
CA LEU A 44 28.13 -2.27 -0.93
C LEU A 44 27.70 -3.50 -0.11
N LEU A 45 26.63 -3.41 0.65
CA LEU A 45 26.17 -4.50 1.51
C LEU A 45 25.02 -5.32 0.92
N CYS A 46 24.58 -4.99 -0.29
CA CYS A 46 23.47 -5.67 -1.00
C CYS A 46 22.20 -5.76 -0.15
N ASP A 47 21.91 -4.74 0.66
CA ASP A 47 20.72 -4.69 1.49
C ASP A 47 19.50 -4.24 0.68
N PHE A 48 18.74 -5.21 0.19
CA PHE A 48 17.53 -4.98 -0.59
C PHE A 48 16.38 -4.36 0.23
N THR A 49 16.54 -4.22 1.53
CA THR A 49 15.55 -3.57 2.41
C THR A 49 15.89 -2.09 2.63
N ALA A 50 17.11 -1.67 2.34
CA ALA A 50 17.49 -0.27 2.42
C ALA A 50 16.69 0.53 1.38
N SER A 51 15.86 1.45 1.83
CA SER A 51 15.02 2.26 0.96
C SER A 51 15.83 3.39 0.33
N ALA A 52 15.68 3.59 -0.97
CA ALA A 52 16.18 4.79 -1.63
C ALA A 52 15.54 6.04 -1.01
N SER A 53 16.27 7.14 -0.93
CA SER A 53 15.81 8.39 -0.32
C SER A 53 14.54 8.99 -0.96
N ASP A 54 14.22 8.57 -2.17
CA ASP A 54 13.08 8.99 -2.99
C ASP A 54 11.86 8.08 -2.87
N VAL A 55 11.94 6.98 -2.09
CA VAL A 55 10.80 6.09 -1.87
C VAL A 55 9.83 6.70 -0.86
N VAL A 56 8.58 6.88 -1.27
CA VAL A 56 7.53 7.46 -0.40
C VAL A 56 7.24 6.57 0.80
N ILE A 57 7.12 5.26 0.59
CA ILE A 57 6.84 4.28 1.66
C ILE A 57 7.98 3.25 1.69
N PRO A 58 8.92 3.37 2.64
CA PRO A 58 10.01 2.41 2.80
C PRO A 58 9.52 1.00 3.14
N ILE A 59 10.22 -0.01 2.63
CA ILE A 59 9.83 -1.43 2.83
C ILE A 59 9.88 -1.87 4.30
N ASP A 60 10.77 -1.30 5.08
CA ASP A 60 10.88 -1.55 6.51
C ASP A 60 9.64 -1.08 7.28
N LEU A 61 9.04 0.07 6.91
CA LEU A 61 7.74 0.49 7.45
C LEU A 61 6.62 -0.49 7.11
N VAL A 62 6.57 -0.94 5.85
CA VAL A 62 5.58 -1.94 5.42
C VAL A 62 5.76 -3.25 6.19
N THR A 63 7.01 -3.70 6.33
CA THR A 63 7.33 -4.93 7.07
C THR A 63 6.98 -4.81 8.56
N ALA A 64 7.30 -3.67 9.17
CA ALA A 64 6.94 -3.41 10.56
C ALA A 64 5.41 -3.40 10.77
N ALA A 65 4.67 -2.74 9.87
CA ALA A 65 3.22 -2.69 9.90
C ALA A 65 2.59 -4.08 9.69
N ALA A 66 3.11 -4.88 8.74
CA ALA A 66 2.63 -6.23 8.46
C ALA A 66 2.86 -7.21 9.62
N ASN A 67 3.92 -7.00 10.40
CA ASN A 67 4.26 -7.82 11.56
C ASN A 67 3.63 -7.31 12.88
N ARG A 68 2.93 -6.20 12.84
CA ARG A 68 2.26 -5.63 14.01
C ARG A 68 1.08 -6.52 14.42
N LEU A 69 1.13 -7.04 15.62
CA LEU A 69 0.05 -7.84 16.20
C LEU A 69 -0.94 -6.91 16.90
N LEU A 70 -2.08 -6.66 16.25
CA LEU A 70 -3.16 -5.86 16.81
C LEU A 70 -4.33 -6.75 17.27
N LYS A 71 -5.02 -6.30 18.32
CA LYS A 71 -6.21 -6.94 18.90
C LYS A 71 -7.39 -5.97 18.80
N ASP A 72 -8.60 -6.47 19.00
CA ASP A 72 -9.81 -5.65 18.99
C ASP A 72 -9.74 -4.49 19.98
N ASP A 73 -9.16 -4.69 21.17
CA ASP A 73 -9.01 -3.65 22.19
C ASP A 73 -8.10 -2.49 21.74
N ASP A 74 -7.09 -2.75 20.89
CA ASP A 74 -6.15 -1.73 20.39
C ASP A 74 -6.82 -0.74 19.44
N VAL A 75 -7.94 -1.14 18.84
CA VAL A 75 -8.70 -0.33 17.88
C VAL A 75 -10.11 0.02 18.37
N LEU A 76 -10.42 -0.30 19.62
CA LEU A 76 -11.71 0.00 20.21
C LEU A 76 -12.01 1.50 20.16
N GLY A 77 -13.21 1.85 19.69
CA GLY A 77 -13.61 3.26 19.51
C GLY A 77 -13.05 3.96 18.28
N GLN A 78 -12.15 3.33 17.53
CA GLN A 78 -11.68 3.86 16.25
C GLN A 78 -12.72 3.62 15.15
N PRO A 79 -12.88 4.56 14.20
CA PRO A 79 -13.83 4.39 13.11
C PRO A 79 -13.46 3.23 12.19
N VAL A 80 -14.49 2.46 11.80
CA VAL A 80 -14.40 1.47 10.74
C VAL A 80 -14.53 2.19 9.40
N ILE A 81 -13.60 1.96 8.50
CA ILE A 81 -13.56 2.58 7.17
C ILE A 81 -13.53 1.47 6.10
N LEU A 82 -14.35 1.64 5.08
CA LEU A 82 -14.34 0.80 3.89
C LEU A 82 -13.73 1.60 2.73
N GLY A 83 -12.65 1.09 2.15
CA GLY A 83 -12.06 1.56 0.90
C GLY A 83 -12.40 0.60 -0.24
N VAL A 84 -12.75 1.13 -1.39
CA VAL A 84 -13.11 0.35 -2.58
C VAL A 84 -12.34 0.84 -3.78
N ASP A 85 -11.56 -0.05 -4.38
CA ASP A 85 -10.91 0.13 -5.68
C ASP A 85 -11.68 -0.71 -6.70
N VAL A 86 -12.22 -0.06 -7.74
CA VAL A 86 -13.12 -0.69 -8.71
C VAL A 86 -12.38 -1.03 -9.99
N ALA A 87 -12.25 -2.32 -10.28
CA ALA A 87 -11.83 -2.81 -11.57
C ALA A 87 -13.01 -3.37 -12.38
N ARG A 88 -12.85 -3.44 -13.70
CA ARG A 88 -13.83 -4.05 -14.60
C ARG A 88 -13.30 -5.39 -15.12
N PHE A 89 -13.65 -5.70 -16.37
CA PHE A 89 -13.21 -6.91 -17.06
C PHE A 89 -11.72 -6.84 -17.40
N GLY A 90 -11.02 -7.96 -17.30
CA GLY A 90 -9.60 -8.10 -17.55
C GLY A 90 -8.87 -8.74 -16.38
N ASP A 91 -7.58 -8.52 -16.30
CA ASP A 91 -6.71 -9.07 -15.26
C ASP A 91 -6.77 -8.31 -13.94
N ASP A 92 -7.33 -7.09 -13.96
CA ASP A 92 -7.48 -6.25 -12.77
C ASP A 92 -8.57 -6.78 -11.83
N ARG A 93 -8.44 -6.48 -10.55
CA ARG A 93 -9.35 -6.94 -9.50
C ARG A 93 -9.98 -5.77 -8.77
N THR A 94 -11.28 -5.88 -8.54
CA THR A 94 -11.96 -5.02 -7.56
C THR A 94 -11.53 -5.43 -6.17
N VAL A 95 -11.13 -4.46 -5.36
CA VAL A 95 -10.66 -4.68 -3.99
C VAL A 95 -11.51 -3.90 -2.99
N LEU A 96 -12.01 -4.58 -1.98
CA LEU A 96 -12.64 -4.00 -0.81
C LEU A 96 -11.72 -4.16 0.40
N CYS A 97 -11.40 -3.06 1.06
CA CYS A 97 -10.47 -3.00 2.16
C CYS A 97 -11.17 -2.45 3.41
N ILE A 98 -11.28 -3.24 4.46
CA ILE A 98 -11.87 -2.83 5.74
C ILE A 98 -10.74 -2.58 6.74
N ARG A 99 -10.64 -1.35 7.25
CA ARG A 99 -9.71 -0.99 8.30
C ARG A 99 -10.42 -0.38 9.51
N GLN A 100 -9.83 -0.54 10.67
CA GLN A 100 -10.22 0.17 11.89
C GLN A 100 -8.96 0.65 12.60
N GLY A 101 -8.83 1.96 12.81
CA GLY A 101 -7.57 2.54 13.31
C GLY A 101 -6.37 2.14 12.45
N LEU A 102 -5.35 1.56 13.07
CA LEU A 102 -4.14 1.04 12.39
C LEU A 102 -4.28 -0.41 11.90
N TRP A 103 -5.42 -1.04 12.11
CA TRP A 103 -5.64 -2.43 11.74
C TRP A 103 -6.35 -2.57 10.40
N LEU A 104 -5.68 -3.16 9.43
CA LEU A 104 -6.30 -3.67 8.22
C LEU A 104 -6.97 -5.01 8.55
N LYS A 105 -8.28 -4.97 8.85
CA LYS A 105 -9.03 -6.14 9.34
C LYS A 105 -9.30 -7.17 8.25
N GLU A 106 -9.63 -6.70 7.05
CA GLU A 106 -10.01 -7.59 5.95
C GLU A 106 -9.74 -6.96 4.59
N VAL A 107 -9.33 -7.79 3.63
CA VAL A 107 -9.23 -7.44 2.21
C VAL A 107 -9.97 -8.49 1.42
N ARG A 108 -10.94 -8.06 0.61
CA ARG A 108 -11.68 -8.92 -0.33
C ARG A 108 -11.32 -8.53 -1.75
N THR A 109 -11.05 -9.52 -2.58
CA THR A 109 -10.72 -9.30 -3.98
C THR A 109 -11.71 -10.04 -4.87
N PHE A 110 -12.15 -9.39 -5.95
CA PHE A 110 -13.08 -9.94 -6.93
C PHE A 110 -12.55 -9.65 -8.33
N GLN A 111 -12.84 -10.54 -9.27
CA GLN A 111 -12.45 -10.38 -10.67
C GLN A 111 -13.66 -10.55 -11.57
N GLY A 112 -13.71 -9.80 -12.66
CA GLY A 112 -14.71 -9.98 -13.71
C GLY A 112 -16.13 -9.55 -13.32
N LEU A 113 -16.30 -8.73 -12.28
CA LEU A 113 -17.61 -8.26 -11.87
C LEU A 113 -18.13 -7.13 -12.79
N SER A 114 -19.43 -7.15 -13.05
CA SER A 114 -20.14 -6.00 -13.60
C SER A 114 -20.27 -4.89 -12.54
N THR A 115 -20.57 -3.66 -12.97
CA THR A 115 -20.82 -2.53 -12.08
C THR A 115 -21.93 -2.83 -11.04
N MET A 116 -22.98 -3.55 -11.46
CA MET A 116 -24.09 -3.92 -10.58
C MET A 116 -23.69 -4.96 -9.53
N GLU A 117 -22.91 -5.96 -9.94
CA GLU A 117 -22.37 -6.97 -9.03
C GLU A 117 -21.37 -6.35 -8.05
N THR A 118 -20.51 -5.44 -8.52
CA THR A 118 -19.60 -4.69 -7.66
C THR A 118 -20.38 -3.89 -6.62
N ALA A 119 -21.43 -3.16 -7.03
CA ALA A 119 -22.30 -2.43 -6.10
C ALA A 119 -22.92 -3.37 -5.05
N SER A 120 -23.39 -4.56 -5.46
CA SER A 120 -23.92 -5.55 -4.54
C SER A 120 -22.88 -6.03 -3.51
N ARG A 121 -21.63 -6.29 -3.95
CA ARG A 121 -20.54 -6.67 -3.03
C ARG A 121 -20.19 -5.57 -2.03
N VAL A 122 -20.23 -4.32 -2.47
CA VAL A 122 -20.03 -3.15 -1.58
C VAL A 122 -21.16 -3.07 -0.56
N ILE A 123 -22.42 -3.27 -0.98
CA ILE A 123 -23.60 -3.28 -0.09
C ILE A 123 -23.47 -4.40 0.96
N ASP A 124 -23.13 -5.61 0.54
CA ASP A 124 -22.92 -6.74 1.45
C ASP A 124 -21.86 -6.39 2.52
N CYS A 125 -20.77 -5.77 2.09
CA CYS A 125 -19.69 -5.35 2.97
C CYS A 125 -20.14 -4.24 3.94
N ILE A 126 -20.88 -3.23 3.47
CA ILE A 126 -21.45 -2.15 4.30
C ILE A 126 -22.40 -2.74 5.36
N ASN A 127 -23.29 -3.63 4.96
CA ASN A 127 -24.27 -4.25 5.86
C ASN A 127 -23.63 -5.18 6.90
N GLN A 128 -22.50 -5.80 6.55
CA GLN A 128 -21.76 -6.69 7.46
C GLN A 128 -20.92 -5.92 8.47
N HIS A 129 -20.22 -4.88 8.04
CA HIS A 129 -19.21 -4.20 8.85
C HIS A 129 -19.63 -2.85 9.42
N HIS A 130 -20.77 -2.32 8.95
CA HIS A 130 -21.32 -1.02 9.37
C HIS A 130 -20.25 0.10 9.42
N PRO A 131 -19.52 0.35 8.30
CA PRO A 131 -18.45 1.33 8.30
C PRO A 131 -18.97 2.74 8.56
N HIS A 132 -18.20 3.53 9.28
CA HIS A 132 -18.48 4.95 9.54
C HIS A 132 -18.35 5.81 8.27
N ALA A 133 -17.49 5.36 7.34
CA ALA A 133 -17.36 5.98 6.02
C ALA A 133 -16.95 4.92 4.98
N THR A 134 -17.44 5.11 3.75
CA THR A 134 -17.09 4.28 2.59
C THR A 134 -16.54 5.20 1.51
N PHE A 135 -15.30 4.93 1.08
CA PHE A 135 -14.61 5.66 0.04
C PHE A 135 -14.45 4.77 -1.20
N ILE A 136 -14.79 5.30 -2.37
CA ILE A 136 -14.74 4.57 -3.64
C ILE A 136 -13.89 5.37 -4.62
N ASP A 137 -12.92 4.70 -5.28
CA ASP A 137 -12.19 5.31 -6.39
C ASP A 137 -13.16 5.67 -7.50
N ALA A 138 -13.23 6.97 -7.81
CA ALA A 138 -14.09 7.55 -8.83
C ALA A 138 -13.54 7.40 -10.26
N GLY A 139 -12.45 6.65 -10.46
CA GLY A 139 -11.93 6.33 -11.79
C GLY A 139 -13.03 5.83 -12.74
N ALA A 140 -12.73 5.67 -14.02
CA ALA A 140 -13.72 5.46 -15.11
C ALA A 140 -14.83 4.43 -14.82
N MET A 141 -14.58 3.47 -13.93
CA MET A 141 -15.55 2.43 -13.56
C MET A 141 -16.24 2.67 -12.22
N GLY A 142 -15.59 3.38 -11.29
CA GLY A 142 -16.14 3.66 -9.97
C GLY A 142 -17.38 4.55 -9.99
N ALA A 143 -17.46 5.48 -10.93
CA ALA A 143 -18.60 6.37 -11.06
C ALA A 143 -19.94 5.62 -11.16
N GLY A 144 -20.02 4.58 -11.99
CA GLY A 144 -21.25 3.78 -12.13
C GLY A 144 -21.61 2.98 -10.86
N VAL A 145 -20.62 2.54 -10.08
CA VAL A 145 -20.85 1.90 -8.78
C VAL A 145 -21.36 2.92 -7.77
N ILE A 146 -20.75 4.11 -7.72
CA ILE A 146 -21.15 5.22 -6.86
C ILE A 146 -22.60 5.64 -7.13
N ASP A 147 -22.96 5.84 -8.41
CA ASP A 147 -24.32 6.21 -8.82
C ASP A 147 -25.33 5.16 -8.39
N ARG A 148 -25.03 3.88 -8.57
CA ARG A 148 -25.90 2.79 -8.13
C ARG A 148 -26.09 2.75 -6.62
N LEU A 149 -25.04 2.92 -5.85
CA LEU A 149 -25.09 2.95 -4.40
C LEU A 149 -25.90 4.15 -3.89
N ARG A 150 -25.70 5.34 -4.47
CA ARG A 150 -26.46 6.56 -4.15
C ARG A 150 -27.96 6.40 -4.49
N GLN A 151 -28.28 5.78 -5.64
CA GLN A 151 -29.64 5.45 -6.03
C GLN A 151 -30.33 4.56 -4.98
N LEU A 152 -29.56 3.61 -4.40
CA LEU A 152 -30.04 2.72 -3.33
C LEU A 152 -29.94 3.35 -1.94
N ARG A 153 -29.64 4.66 -1.86
CA ARG A 153 -29.55 5.47 -0.63
C ARG A 153 -28.41 5.09 0.32
N TYR A 154 -27.35 4.42 -0.20
CA TYR A 154 -26.12 4.26 0.54
C TYR A 154 -25.27 5.52 0.44
N GLN A 155 -24.76 5.97 1.59
CA GLN A 155 -23.86 7.13 1.62
C GLN A 155 -22.43 6.67 1.33
N VAL A 156 -21.87 7.16 0.24
CA VAL A 156 -20.51 6.86 -0.18
C VAL A 156 -19.81 8.14 -0.64
N SER A 157 -18.53 8.23 -0.35
CA SER A 157 -17.66 9.31 -0.78
C SER A 157 -16.80 8.85 -1.96
N GLU A 158 -16.83 9.62 -3.02
CA GLU A 158 -15.93 9.41 -4.16
C GLU A 158 -14.54 9.97 -3.88
N VAL A 159 -13.53 9.31 -4.39
CA VAL A 159 -12.14 9.76 -4.33
C VAL A 159 -11.61 9.84 -5.74
N ASN A 160 -11.27 11.04 -6.18
CA ASN A 160 -10.64 11.26 -7.47
C ASN A 160 -9.15 11.59 -7.26
N PHE A 161 -8.28 10.68 -7.64
CA PHE A 161 -6.83 10.81 -7.45
C PHE A 161 -6.20 11.98 -8.22
N GLY A 162 -6.86 12.46 -9.27
CA GLY A 162 -6.40 13.60 -10.07
C GLY A 162 -6.76 14.97 -9.50
N GLU A 163 -7.64 15.04 -8.50
CA GLU A 163 -8.03 16.31 -7.89
C GLU A 163 -6.88 16.98 -7.14
N MET A 164 -7.05 18.28 -6.91
CA MET A 164 -6.13 19.08 -6.11
C MET A 164 -6.07 18.54 -4.67
N ALA A 165 -4.87 18.43 -4.12
CA ALA A 165 -4.68 18.02 -2.74
C ALA A 165 -5.40 18.93 -1.75
N MET A 166 -5.83 18.39 -0.62
CA MET A 166 -6.40 19.18 0.48
C MET A 166 -5.35 20.14 1.05
N ASP A 167 -4.08 19.69 1.13
CA ASP A 167 -2.92 20.53 1.45
C ASP A 167 -2.10 20.78 0.18
N ALA A 168 -2.61 21.66 -0.68
CA ALA A 168 -1.98 22.00 -1.96
C ALA A 168 -0.62 22.72 -1.82
N ALA A 169 -0.27 23.19 -0.63
CA ALA A 169 1.05 23.75 -0.36
C ALA A 169 2.13 22.66 -0.28
N ARG A 170 1.75 21.44 0.09
CA ARG A 170 2.68 20.32 0.32
C ARG A 170 2.61 19.23 -0.73
N TYR A 171 1.44 19.04 -1.37
CA TYR A 171 1.20 17.91 -2.26
C TYR A 171 0.64 18.38 -3.61
N ALA A 172 1.12 17.79 -4.68
CA ALA A 172 0.71 18.15 -6.04
C ALA A 172 -0.75 17.76 -6.35
N ASN A 173 -1.27 16.69 -5.76
CA ASN A 173 -2.63 16.18 -5.96
C ASN A 173 -3.03 15.24 -4.81
N ILE A 174 -4.30 14.83 -4.80
CA ILE A 174 -4.87 13.89 -3.81
C ILE A 174 -4.07 12.59 -3.75
N ARG A 175 -3.62 12.03 -4.88
CA ARG A 175 -2.83 10.80 -4.91
C ARG A 175 -1.55 10.92 -4.09
N ALA A 176 -0.77 11.98 -4.33
CA ALA A 176 0.45 12.25 -3.59
C ALA A 176 0.17 12.40 -2.08
N GLU A 177 -0.85 13.20 -1.74
CA GLU A 177 -1.25 13.40 -0.34
C GLU A 177 -1.63 12.08 0.34
N MET A 178 -2.39 11.22 -0.32
CA MET A 178 -2.80 9.91 0.23
C MET A 178 -1.61 8.99 0.47
N TYR A 179 -0.63 8.92 -0.44
CA TYR A 179 0.59 8.11 -0.24
C TYR A 179 1.42 8.58 0.95
N PHE A 180 1.62 9.91 1.08
CA PHE A 180 2.35 10.45 2.23
C PHE A 180 1.58 10.26 3.55
N LYS A 181 0.24 10.39 3.54
CA LYS A 181 -0.59 10.08 4.72
C LYS A 181 -0.57 8.58 5.05
N CYS A 182 -0.56 7.71 4.04
CA CYS A 182 -0.40 6.27 4.23
C CYS A 182 0.93 5.93 4.92
N ARG A 183 2.04 6.57 4.51
CA ARG A 183 3.33 6.44 5.19
C ARG A 183 3.26 6.78 6.69
N VAL A 184 2.52 7.83 7.05
CA VAL A 184 2.36 8.23 8.46
C VAL A 184 1.46 7.27 9.22
N TRP A 185 0.51 6.64 8.51
CA TRP A 185 -0.40 5.66 9.09
C TRP A 185 0.27 4.30 9.36
N LEU A 186 1.25 3.90 8.55
CA LEU A 186 2.02 2.66 8.74
C LEU A 186 2.94 2.74 9.96
#